data_aa92644d1643b16089f2be7c5b027523
#
_entry.id   aa92644d1643b16089f2be7c5b027523
#
_cell.length_a   1.000
_cell.length_b   1.000
_cell.length_c   1.000
_cell.angle_alpha   90.00
_cell.angle_beta   90.00
_cell.angle_gamma   90.00
#
_symmetry.space_group_name_H-M   'P 1'
#
loop_
_entity.id
_entity.type
_entity.pdbx_description
1 polymer ?
#
loop_
_entity_poly.entity_id
_entity_poly.type
_entity_poly.pdbx_seq_one_letter_code
_entity_poly.pdbx_strand_id
1 'polypeptide(L)'
;MKAKGLVSSTAVFPVYLGLEAEEEEEYKSYREVLRETALKVAKNFGVRISGDDASQFAASVPTWPPFSDTPGSLKELGRRGYKRVILSNVDKDILKQTIYQSGLIVDGYITAEDVGSYKPSEGHWKKFFAEYSVSKENTFHVAQSIKHDIIPSSRLRIENAWINRYSESMPTGVDPSYVFRDLKGLLTILS
;
A
#
# COMPACT_ATOMS: atom_id res chain seq x y z
N MET A 1 -0.79 -27.80 30.62
CA MET A 1 -0.46 -26.87 29.53
C MET A 1 -1.63 -25.93 29.36
N LYS A 2 -1.49 -24.63 29.67
CA LYS A 2 -2.55 -23.65 29.38
C LYS A 2 -2.59 -23.45 27.89
N ALA A 3 -3.75 -23.62 27.25
CA ALA A 3 -3.97 -23.32 25.85
C ALA A 3 -3.57 -21.84 25.64
N LYS A 4 -2.59 -21.59 24.78
CA LYS A 4 -2.28 -20.22 24.34
C LYS A 4 -3.51 -19.73 23.58
N GLY A 5 -4.22 -18.75 24.16
CA GLY A 5 -5.37 -18.14 23.52
C GLY A 5 -4.97 -17.60 22.16
N LEU A 6 -5.76 -17.90 21.13
CA LEU A 6 -5.63 -17.30 19.80
C LEU A 6 -5.83 -15.79 19.96
N VAL A 7 -4.80 -15.00 19.66
CA VAL A 7 -4.91 -13.54 19.60
C VAL A 7 -5.72 -13.20 18.34
N SER A 8 -6.78 -12.40 18.50
CA SER A 8 -7.62 -12.04 17.35
C SER A 8 -6.87 -11.10 16.39
N SER A 9 -7.13 -11.24 15.10
CA SER A 9 -6.56 -10.34 14.07
C SER A 9 -6.90 -8.87 14.33
N THR A 10 -8.06 -8.59 14.92
CA THR A 10 -8.48 -7.23 15.31
C THR A 10 -7.61 -6.62 16.39
N ALA A 11 -6.97 -7.42 17.25
CA ALA A 11 -6.03 -6.93 18.26
C ALA A 11 -4.59 -6.80 17.69
N VAL A 12 -4.22 -7.68 16.75
CA VAL A 12 -2.87 -7.71 16.17
C VAL A 12 -2.66 -6.58 15.18
N PHE A 13 -3.63 -6.32 14.32
CA PHE A 13 -3.46 -5.42 13.18
C PHE A 13 -3.11 -3.97 13.56
N PRO A 14 -3.75 -3.31 14.56
CA PRO A 14 -3.34 -1.98 14.99
C PRO A 14 -1.92 -1.93 15.55
N VAL A 15 -1.50 -2.97 16.31
CA VAL A 15 -0.14 -3.07 16.83
C VAL A 15 0.87 -3.26 15.71
N TYR A 16 0.53 -4.09 14.72
CA TYR A 16 1.35 -4.29 13.52
C TYR A 16 1.59 -2.96 12.79
N LEU A 17 0.52 -2.21 12.48
CA LEU A 17 0.62 -0.93 11.77
C LEU A 17 1.46 0.12 12.52
N GLY A 18 1.35 0.16 13.86
CA GLY A 18 2.17 1.06 14.68
C GLY A 18 3.66 0.70 14.63
N LEU A 19 3.97 -0.58 14.79
CA LEU A 19 5.36 -1.07 14.77
C LEU A 19 5.98 -1.03 13.36
N GLU A 20 5.20 -1.27 12.31
CA GLU A 20 5.64 -1.10 10.93
C GLU A 20 6.02 0.36 10.65
N ALA A 21 5.18 1.31 11.11
CA ALA A 21 5.46 2.74 10.93
C ALA A 21 6.74 3.20 11.65
N GLU A 22 7.09 2.60 12.81
CA GLU A 22 8.37 2.84 13.48
C GLU A 22 9.55 2.33 12.64
N GLU A 23 9.40 1.16 12.02
CA GLU A 23 10.44 0.57 11.17
C GLU A 23 10.66 1.32 9.85
N GLU A 24 9.69 2.12 9.41
CA GLU A 24 9.75 2.94 8.21
C GLU A 24 10.36 4.35 8.44
N GLU A 25 10.72 4.73 9.69
CA GLU A 25 11.29 6.06 9.99
C GLU A 25 12.64 6.29 9.29
N GLU A 26 13.45 5.23 9.20
CA GLU A 26 14.69 5.23 8.42
C GLU A 26 14.57 4.23 7.26
N TYR A 27 15.02 4.65 6.06
CA TYR A 27 14.92 3.78 4.91
C TYR A 27 15.84 2.55 5.04
N LYS A 28 15.26 1.38 4.91
CA LYS A 28 15.86 0.06 4.74
C LYS A 28 15.02 -0.75 3.77
N SER A 29 15.37 -1.97 3.41
CA SER A 29 14.49 -2.78 2.55
C SER A 29 13.14 -3.06 3.24
N TYR A 30 12.06 -3.07 2.47
CA TYR A 30 10.74 -3.38 3.05
C TYR A 30 10.66 -4.82 3.57
N ARG A 31 11.43 -5.72 2.99
CA ARG A 31 11.62 -7.08 3.51
C ARG A 31 12.16 -7.08 4.94
N GLU A 32 13.09 -6.18 5.22
CA GLU A 32 13.65 -6.01 6.58
C GLU A 32 12.64 -5.37 7.53
N VAL A 33 11.90 -4.34 7.07
CA VAL A 33 10.77 -3.76 7.80
C VAL A 33 9.77 -4.84 8.21
N LEU A 34 9.32 -5.66 7.28
CA LEU A 34 8.37 -6.74 7.54
C LEU A 34 8.91 -7.77 8.55
N ARG A 35 10.17 -8.15 8.39
CA ARG A 35 10.83 -9.10 9.29
C ARG A 35 10.93 -8.57 10.72
N GLU A 36 11.42 -7.34 10.89
CA GLU A 36 11.56 -6.73 12.21
C GLU A 36 10.18 -6.45 12.86
N THR A 37 9.22 -5.97 12.09
CA THR A 37 7.85 -5.79 12.55
C THR A 37 7.25 -7.10 13.04
N ALA A 38 7.41 -8.21 12.31
CA ALA A 38 6.90 -9.51 12.73
C ALA A 38 7.50 -9.97 14.08
N LEU A 39 8.81 -9.79 14.27
CA LEU A 39 9.50 -10.12 15.53
C LEU A 39 8.98 -9.25 16.69
N LYS A 40 8.83 -7.95 16.46
CA LYS A 40 8.30 -7.00 17.47
C LYS A 40 6.85 -7.30 17.85
N VAL A 41 5.99 -7.59 16.86
CA VAL A 41 4.59 -7.99 17.09
C VAL A 41 4.54 -9.28 17.92
N ALA A 42 5.28 -10.30 17.54
CA ALA A 42 5.33 -11.56 18.28
C ALA A 42 5.75 -11.33 19.72
N LYS A 43 6.79 -10.52 19.95
CA LYS A 43 7.26 -10.14 21.29
C LYS A 43 6.19 -9.40 22.09
N ASN A 44 5.46 -8.47 21.47
CA ASN A 44 4.39 -7.69 22.12
C ASN A 44 3.28 -8.61 22.66
N PHE A 45 2.94 -9.67 21.92
CA PHE A 45 1.93 -10.66 22.34
C PHE A 45 2.50 -11.85 23.12
N GLY A 46 3.76 -11.79 23.55
CA GLY A 46 4.39 -12.87 24.31
C GLY A 46 4.57 -14.18 23.53
N VAL A 47 4.57 -14.10 22.20
CA VAL A 47 4.80 -15.23 21.28
C VAL A 47 6.26 -15.24 20.87
N ARG A 48 6.87 -16.43 20.83
CA ARG A 48 8.21 -16.61 20.28
C ARG A 48 8.11 -17.12 18.85
N ILE A 49 8.73 -16.40 17.92
CA ILE A 49 8.95 -16.82 16.55
C ILE A 49 10.46 -16.77 16.27
N SER A 50 10.95 -17.57 15.35
CA SER A 50 12.34 -17.54 14.89
C SER A 50 12.57 -16.42 13.87
N GLY A 51 13.83 -16.08 13.59
CA GLY A 51 14.19 -15.21 12.48
C GLY A 51 13.74 -15.75 11.12
N ASP A 52 13.73 -17.09 10.98
CA ASP A 52 13.26 -17.77 9.76
C ASP A 52 11.75 -17.64 9.60
N ASP A 53 10.96 -17.77 10.68
CA ASP A 53 9.50 -17.53 10.63
C ASP A 53 9.20 -16.09 10.18
N ALA A 54 9.92 -15.10 10.73
CA ALA A 54 9.78 -13.71 10.35
C ALA A 54 10.18 -13.46 8.88
N SER A 55 11.23 -14.13 8.40
CA SER A 55 11.66 -14.05 7.00
C SER A 55 10.65 -14.72 6.06
N GLN A 56 10.03 -15.84 6.46
CA GLN A 56 8.97 -16.48 5.70
C GLN A 56 7.71 -15.60 5.62
N PHE A 57 7.37 -14.89 6.72
CA PHE A 57 6.30 -13.90 6.68
C PHE A 57 6.57 -12.83 5.63
N ALA A 58 7.75 -12.21 5.63
CA ALA A 58 8.13 -11.21 4.63
C ALA A 58 8.09 -11.78 3.19
N ALA A 59 8.55 -13.02 3.00
CA ALA A 59 8.54 -13.71 1.71
C ALA A 59 7.12 -14.09 1.24
N SER A 60 6.13 -14.10 2.12
CA SER A 60 4.75 -14.47 1.76
C SER A 60 3.98 -13.37 1.04
N VAL A 61 4.39 -12.09 1.15
CA VAL A 61 3.66 -10.93 0.61
C VAL A 61 3.25 -11.09 -0.85
N PRO A 62 4.10 -11.58 -1.77
CA PRO A 62 3.70 -11.76 -3.16
C PRO A 62 2.55 -12.77 -3.37
N THR A 63 2.30 -13.65 -2.40
CA THR A 63 1.24 -14.66 -2.47
C THR A 63 -0.13 -14.17 -1.98
N TRP A 64 -0.19 -12.95 -1.43
CA TRP A 64 -1.43 -12.41 -0.91
C TRP A 64 -2.38 -12.07 -2.07
N PRO A 65 -3.64 -12.54 -2.00
CA PRO A 65 -4.57 -12.32 -3.10
C PRO A 65 -4.95 -10.84 -3.22
N PRO A 66 -5.14 -10.34 -4.44
CA PRO A 66 -5.69 -9.00 -4.64
C PRO A 66 -7.17 -8.97 -4.20
N PHE A 67 -7.67 -7.79 -3.89
CA PHE A 67 -9.11 -7.61 -3.72
C PHE A 67 -9.83 -7.96 -5.02
N SER A 68 -11.01 -8.57 -4.91
CA SER A 68 -11.75 -9.14 -6.05
C SER A 68 -12.13 -8.13 -7.13
N ASP A 69 -12.27 -6.86 -6.76
CA ASP A 69 -12.56 -5.75 -7.68
C ASP A 69 -11.33 -5.26 -8.46
N THR A 70 -10.12 -5.51 -7.94
CA THR A 70 -8.89 -4.87 -8.44
C THR A 70 -8.50 -5.28 -9.86
N PRO A 71 -8.41 -6.59 -10.22
CA PRO A 71 -7.97 -6.96 -11.56
C PRO A 71 -8.93 -6.46 -12.64
N GLY A 72 -10.24 -6.58 -12.39
CA GLY A 72 -11.27 -6.14 -13.33
C GLY A 72 -11.27 -4.62 -13.54
N SER A 73 -11.15 -3.86 -12.45
CA SER A 73 -11.11 -2.40 -12.52
C SER A 73 -9.87 -1.88 -13.24
N LEU A 74 -8.68 -2.44 -12.95
CA LEU A 74 -7.46 -2.07 -13.66
C LEU A 74 -7.53 -2.39 -15.14
N LYS A 75 -8.08 -3.55 -15.52
CA LYS A 75 -8.28 -3.90 -16.93
C LYS A 75 -9.20 -2.90 -17.63
N GLU A 76 -10.31 -2.54 -17.00
CA GLU A 76 -11.27 -1.59 -17.57
C GLU A 76 -10.68 -0.18 -17.70
N LEU A 77 -9.94 0.31 -16.71
CA LEU A 77 -9.23 1.59 -16.80
C LEU A 77 -8.28 1.61 -18.00
N GLY A 78 -7.53 0.54 -18.22
CA GLY A 78 -6.66 0.43 -19.39
C GLY A 78 -7.43 0.43 -20.71
N ARG A 79 -8.60 -0.23 -20.77
CA ARG A 79 -9.48 -0.19 -21.96
C ARG A 79 -10.00 1.22 -22.28
N ARG A 80 -10.17 2.05 -21.24
CA ARG A 80 -10.54 3.47 -21.36
C ARG A 80 -9.36 4.39 -21.68
N GLY A 81 -8.15 3.85 -21.83
CA GLY A 81 -6.97 4.62 -22.19
C GLY A 81 -6.16 5.19 -21.02
N TYR A 82 -6.55 4.89 -19.78
CA TYR A 82 -5.79 5.33 -18.61
C TYR A 82 -4.52 4.51 -18.42
N LYS A 83 -3.39 5.19 -18.19
CA LYS A 83 -2.15 4.56 -17.71
C LYS A 83 -2.26 4.28 -16.22
N ARG A 84 -1.89 3.08 -15.80
CA ARG A 84 -1.97 2.58 -14.43
C ARG A 84 -0.57 2.36 -13.89
N VAL A 85 -0.14 3.23 -13.00
CA VAL A 85 1.19 3.16 -12.39
C VAL A 85 1.05 2.95 -10.89
N ILE A 86 1.73 1.95 -10.34
CA ILE A 86 1.71 1.66 -8.91
C ILE A 86 2.82 2.46 -8.21
N LEU A 87 2.46 3.21 -7.16
CA LEU A 87 3.40 3.83 -6.22
C LEU A 87 3.34 3.04 -4.90
N SER A 88 4.40 2.30 -4.56
CA SER A 88 4.37 1.34 -3.45
C SER A 88 5.55 1.47 -2.50
N ASN A 89 5.29 1.29 -1.20
CA ASN A 89 6.31 1.26 -0.14
C ASN A 89 7.05 -0.10 -0.04
N VAL A 90 7.00 -0.94 -1.05
CA VAL A 90 7.65 -2.27 -1.02
C VAL A 90 8.93 -2.29 -1.85
N ASP A 91 9.72 -3.36 -1.70
CA ASP A 91 10.86 -3.62 -2.56
C ASP A 91 10.41 -3.99 -3.98
N LYS A 92 11.24 -3.72 -4.96
CA LYS A 92 10.94 -3.91 -6.38
C LYS A 92 10.66 -5.38 -6.74
N ASP A 93 11.40 -6.30 -6.17
CA ASP A 93 11.22 -7.72 -6.44
C ASP A 93 9.91 -8.25 -5.83
N ILE A 94 9.53 -7.78 -4.63
CA ILE A 94 8.26 -8.09 -3.97
C ILE A 94 7.11 -7.61 -4.87
N LEU A 95 7.16 -6.35 -5.33
CA LEU A 95 6.09 -5.81 -6.17
C LEU A 95 5.97 -6.53 -7.51
N LYS A 96 7.09 -6.81 -8.18
CA LYS A 96 7.10 -7.58 -9.44
C LYS A 96 6.45 -8.95 -9.30
N GLN A 97 6.80 -9.67 -8.23
CA GLN A 97 6.22 -10.98 -7.95
C GLN A 97 4.73 -10.86 -7.63
N THR A 98 4.33 -9.85 -6.84
CA THR A 98 2.92 -9.58 -6.53
C THR A 98 2.10 -9.31 -7.79
N ILE A 99 2.58 -8.45 -8.69
CA ILE A 99 1.91 -8.15 -9.97
C ILE A 99 1.75 -9.42 -10.79
N TYR A 100 2.82 -10.21 -10.91
CA TYR A 100 2.82 -11.46 -11.68
C TYR A 100 1.83 -12.49 -11.11
N GLN A 101 1.90 -12.77 -9.80
CA GLN A 101 1.06 -13.77 -9.15
C GLN A 101 -0.42 -13.37 -9.10
N SER A 102 -0.69 -12.07 -8.94
CA SER A 102 -2.05 -11.52 -8.90
C SER A 102 -2.66 -11.31 -10.28
N GLY A 103 -1.90 -11.48 -11.36
CA GLY A 103 -2.36 -11.23 -12.74
C GLY A 103 -2.78 -9.77 -12.98
N LEU A 104 -2.21 -8.81 -12.24
CA LEU A 104 -2.52 -7.40 -12.40
C LEU A 104 -1.93 -6.86 -13.71
N ILE A 105 -2.73 -6.10 -14.44
CA ILE A 105 -2.30 -5.43 -15.68
C ILE A 105 -2.07 -3.96 -15.36
N VAL A 106 -0.79 -3.56 -15.29
CA VAL A 106 -0.35 -2.19 -15.02
C VAL A 106 0.69 -1.74 -16.04
N ASP A 107 0.85 -0.43 -16.21
CA ASP A 107 1.73 0.17 -17.22
C ASP A 107 3.08 0.56 -16.64
N GLY A 108 3.22 0.52 -15.30
CA GLY A 108 4.46 0.78 -14.61
C GLY A 108 4.31 0.76 -13.09
N TYR A 109 5.43 0.97 -12.42
CA TYR A 109 5.46 1.10 -10.95
C TYR A 109 6.69 1.88 -10.50
N ILE A 110 6.59 2.46 -9.30
CA ILE A 110 7.69 3.09 -8.57
C ILE A 110 7.62 2.58 -7.13
N THR A 111 8.76 2.12 -6.61
CA THR A 111 8.85 1.53 -5.28
C THR A 111 9.66 2.40 -4.33
N ALA A 112 9.58 2.12 -3.02
CA ALA A 112 10.44 2.74 -2.02
C ALA A 112 11.93 2.50 -2.33
N GLU A 113 12.27 1.33 -2.87
CA GLU A 113 13.63 1.01 -3.33
C GLU A 113 14.10 1.94 -4.47
N ASP A 114 13.22 2.34 -5.38
CA ASP A 114 13.55 3.26 -6.49
C ASP A 114 13.84 4.68 -6.03
N VAL A 115 13.32 5.09 -4.87
CA VAL A 115 13.40 6.48 -4.37
C VAL A 115 14.18 6.61 -3.07
N GLY A 116 14.56 5.48 -2.43
CA GLY A 116 15.29 5.46 -1.16
C GLY A 116 14.51 6.08 0.00
N SER A 117 13.19 6.02 -0.04
CA SER A 117 12.31 6.56 1.02
C SER A 117 10.91 5.97 0.94
N TYR A 118 10.20 6.01 2.08
CA TYR A 118 8.81 5.57 2.19
C TYR A 118 7.84 6.73 2.00
N LYS A 119 6.65 6.46 1.46
CA LYS A 119 5.51 7.37 1.61
C LYS A 119 5.19 7.47 3.12
N PRO A 120 4.87 8.64 3.65
CA PRO A 120 4.34 9.84 2.99
C PRO A 120 5.39 10.83 2.42
N SER A 121 6.67 10.48 2.37
CA SER A 121 7.67 11.28 1.67
C SER A 121 7.31 11.42 0.18
N GLU A 122 7.60 12.58 -0.41
CA GLU A 122 7.20 12.93 -1.78
C GLU A 122 8.02 12.23 -2.87
N GLY A 123 9.01 11.40 -2.52
CA GLY A 123 9.94 10.77 -3.46
C GLY A 123 9.24 10.02 -4.60
N HIS A 124 8.22 9.22 -4.29
CA HIS A 124 7.45 8.47 -5.28
C HIS A 124 6.78 9.38 -6.31
N TRP A 125 6.11 10.45 -5.90
CA TRP A 125 5.44 11.38 -6.83
C TRP A 125 6.44 12.18 -7.65
N LYS A 126 7.54 12.66 -7.04
CA LYS A 126 8.61 13.36 -7.76
C LYS A 126 9.19 12.48 -8.87
N LYS A 127 9.50 11.21 -8.55
CA LYS A 127 10.01 10.27 -9.54
C LYS A 127 8.96 9.97 -10.61
N PHE A 128 7.68 9.77 -10.22
CA PHE A 128 6.59 9.52 -11.14
C PHE A 128 6.44 10.65 -12.17
N PHE A 129 6.37 11.90 -11.75
CA PHE A 129 6.26 13.04 -12.66
C PHE A 129 7.46 13.15 -13.61
N ALA A 130 8.68 12.91 -13.11
CA ALA A 130 9.89 12.95 -13.93
C ALA A 130 9.92 11.81 -14.96
N GLU A 131 9.60 10.58 -14.54
CA GLU A 131 9.73 9.39 -15.39
C GLU A 131 8.64 9.31 -16.46
N TYR A 132 7.40 9.67 -16.12
CA TYR A 132 6.27 9.61 -17.05
C TYR A 132 6.00 10.90 -17.79
N SER A 133 6.74 11.99 -17.50
CA SER A 133 6.58 13.31 -18.13
C SER A 133 5.12 13.81 -18.11
N VAL A 134 4.42 13.57 -16.99
CA VAL A 134 3.04 13.99 -16.76
C VAL A 134 2.97 15.08 -15.71
N SER A 135 1.89 15.85 -15.73
CA SER A 135 1.63 16.86 -14.70
C SER A 135 0.58 16.38 -13.69
N LYS A 136 0.47 17.08 -12.57
CA LYS A 136 -0.54 16.77 -11.54
C LYS A 136 -1.96 16.91 -12.04
N GLU A 137 -2.22 17.81 -13.00
CA GLU A 137 -3.53 18.05 -13.62
C GLU A 137 -3.99 16.84 -14.48
N ASN A 138 -3.04 16.04 -14.96
CA ASN A 138 -3.28 14.83 -15.74
C ASN A 138 -3.09 13.55 -14.91
N THR A 139 -3.07 13.70 -13.58
CA THR A 139 -2.80 12.58 -12.65
C THR A 139 -3.94 12.48 -11.65
N PHE A 140 -4.40 11.24 -11.42
CA PHE A 140 -5.39 10.92 -10.42
C PHE A 140 -4.79 9.88 -9.46
N HIS A 141 -4.69 10.21 -8.17
CA HIS A 141 -4.10 9.31 -7.18
C HIS A 141 -5.19 8.51 -6.47
N VAL A 142 -5.05 7.19 -6.45
CA VAL A 142 -6.07 6.28 -5.89
C VAL A 142 -5.43 5.38 -4.84
N ALA A 143 -5.90 5.43 -3.61
CA ALA A 143 -5.32 4.64 -2.53
C ALA A 143 -6.28 4.39 -1.36
N GLN A 144 -5.93 3.40 -0.53
CA GLN A 144 -6.61 3.13 0.74
C GLN A 144 -5.95 3.89 1.89
N SER A 145 -4.63 4.05 1.91
CA SER A 145 -3.94 4.65 3.05
C SER A 145 -4.12 6.17 3.09
N ILE A 146 -4.74 6.66 4.17
CA ILE A 146 -4.86 8.10 4.42
C ILE A 146 -3.49 8.71 4.68
N LYS A 147 -2.69 8.12 5.59
CA LYS A 147 -1.38 8.64 6.01
C LYS A 147 -0.38 8.66 4.86
N HIS A 148 -0.26 7.56 4.14
CA HIS A 148 0.80 7.39 3.15
C HIS A 148 0.44 7.95 1.77
N ASP A 149 -0.86 8.14 1.48
CA ASP A 149 -1.30 8.45 0.12
C ASP A 149 -2.23 9.66 0.04
N ILE A 150 -3.35 9.67 0.76
CA ILE A 150 -4.36 10.72 0.58
C ILE A 150 -3.86 12.07 1.09
N ILE A 151 -3.28 12.11 2.29
CA ILE A 151 -2.73 13.35 2.85
C ILE A 151 -1.62 13.93 1.95
N PRO A 152 -0.57 13.19 1.56
CA PRO A 152 0.48 13.73 0.71
C PRO A 152 -0.01 14.09 -0.70
N SER A 153 -0.87 13.31 -1.34
CA SER A 153 -1.41 13.66 -2.66
C SER A 153 -2.25 14.94 -2.62
N SER A 154 -3.04 15.16 -1.56
CA SER A 154 -3.78 16.41 -1.36
C SER A 154 -2.84 17.61 -1.15
N ARG A 155 -1.78 17.45 -0.36
CA ARG A 155 -0.74 18.48 -0.19
C ARG A 155 -0.05 18.86 -1.50
N LEU A 156 0.17 17.88 -2.35
CA LEU A 156 0.72 18.07 -3.70
C LEU A 156 -0.30 18.64 -4.69
N ARG A 157 -1.56 18.82 -4.28
CA ARG A 157 -2.68 19.25 -5.11
C ARG A 157 -2.92 18.31 -6.31
N ILE A 158 -2.80 17.02 -6.07
CA ILE A 158 -3.15 15.96 -7.00
C ILE A 158 -4.58 15.53 -6.68
N GLU A 159 -5.46 15.50 -7.68
CA GLU A 159 -6.79 14.95 -7.52
C GLU A 159 -6.73 13.49 -7.08
N ASN A 160 -7.53 13.11 -6.06
CA ASN A 160 -7.40 11.79 -5.45
C ASN A 160 -8.73 11.14 -5.08
N ALA A 161 -8.69 9.82 -4.92
CA ALA A 161 -9.78 9.03 -4.38
C ALA A 161 -9.32 8.15 -3.22
N TRP A 162 -10.00 8.27 -2.10
CA TRP A 162 -9.85 7.36 -0.99
C TRP A 162 -10.70 6.11 -1.19
N ILE A 163 -10.05 4.95 -1.24
CA ILE A 163 -10.75 3.65 -1.32
C ILE A 163 -10.98 3.13 0.08
N ASN A 164 -12.07 3.57 0.69
CA ASN A 164 -12.46 3.25 2.06
C ASN A 164 -13.15 1.87 2.14
N ARG A 165 -12.36 0.80 2.01
CA ARG A 165 -12.85 -0.58 2.00
C ARG A 165 -13.48 -1.02 3.31
N TYR A 166 -13.02 -0.45 4.40
CA TYR A 166 -13.37 -0.88 5.76
C TYR A 166 -14.37 0.04 6.44
N SER A 167 -14.91 1.03 5.73
CA SER A 167 -15.85 2.02 6.28
C SER A 167 -15.28 2.77 7.50
N GLU A 168 -14.00 3.11 7.40
CA GLU A 168 -13.29 3.89 8.43
C GLU A 168 -13.85 5.32 8.51
N SER A 169 -13.80 5.90 9.71
CA SER A 169 -14.17 7.31 9.88
C SER A 169 -13.16 8.23 9.22
N MET A 170 -13.66 9.29 8.58
CA MET A 170 -12.80 10.31 7.99
C MET A 170 -12.04 11.07 9.09
N PRO A 171 -10.70 11.11 9.08
CA PRO A 171 -9.95 11.91 10.03
C PRO A 171 -10.21 13.41 9.83
N THR A 172 -10.21 14.16 10.93
CA THR A 172 -10.37 15.62 10.89
C THR A 172 -9.27 16.28 10.03
N GLY A 173 -9.68 17.16 9.13
CA GLY A 173 -8.74 17.91 8.26
C GLY A 173 -8.25 17.13 7.05
N VAL A 174 -8.80 15.94 6.77
CA VAL A 174 -8.55 15.18 5.54
C VAL A 174 -9.77 15.33 4.63
N ASP A 175 -9.54 15.78 3.41
CA ASP A 175 -10.59 16.04 2.41
C ASP A 175 -10.16 15.46 1.05
N PRO A 176 -10.39 14.16 0.81
CA PRO A 176 -10.12 13.56 -0.50
C PRO A 176 -11.13 14.07 -1.54
N SER A 177 -10.72 14.17 -2.80
CA SER A 177 -11.60 14.60 -3.89
C SER A 177 -12.80 13.66 -4.06
N TYR A 178 -12.59 12.37 -3.82
CA TYR A 178 -13.64 11.34 -3.86
C TYR A 178 -13.43 10.27 -2.79
N VAL A 179 -14.52 9.59 -2.41
CA VAL A 179 -14.49 8.43 -1.51
C VAL A 179 -15.31 7.30 -2.13
N PHE A 180 -14.69 6.14 -2.28
CA PHE A 180 -15.35 4.93 -2.80
C PHE A 180 -15.09 3.73 -1.89
N ARG A 181 -15.95 2.74 -1.91
CA ARG A 181 -15.76 1.48 -1.16
C ARG A 181 -14.79 0.52 -1.84
N ASP A 182 -14.68 0.61 -3.16
CA ASP A 182 -13.84 -0.24 -3.99
C ASP A 182 -13.44 0.49 -5.29
N LEU A 183 -12.60 -0.12 -6.11
CA LEU A 183 -12.15 0.47 -7.37
C LEU A 183 -13.24 0.54 -8.45
N LYS A 184 -14.37 -0.17 -8.30
CA LYS A 184 -15.48 -0.05 -9.26
C LYS A 184 -16.11 1.32 -9.18
N GLY A 185 -16.16 1.94 -7.98
CA GLY A 185 -16.61 3.32 -7.82
C GLY A 185 -15.84 4.31 -8.70
N LEU A 186 -14.54 4.09 -8.88
CA LEU A 186 -13.71 4.93 -9.74
C LEU A 186 -14.16 4.90 -11.21
N LEU A 187 -14.67 3.76 -11.68
CA LEU A 187 -15.17 3.60 -13.06
C LEU A 187 -16.43 4.42 -13.34
N THR A 188 -17.08 4.97 -12.33
CA THR A 188 -18.28 5.82 -12.50
C THR A 188 -17.94 7.27 -12.80
N ILE A 189 -16.72 7.72 -12.50
CA ILE A 189 -16.26 9.10 -12.70
C ILE A 189 -15.20 9.23 -13.80
N LEU A 190 -14.47 8.17 -14.09
CA LEU A 190 -13.49 8.14 -15.18
C LEU A 190 -14.14 7.52 -16.43
N SER A 191 -14.55 8.37 -17.34
CA SER A 191 -15.20 7.98 -18.61
C SER A 191 -14.19 7.59 -19.69
#